data_7c3ec8b44eeef8a800e99dd03046b960
#
_entry.id   7c3ec8b44eeef8a800e99dd03046b960
#
_cell.length_a   1.000
_cell.length_b   1.000
_cell.length_c   1.000
_cell.angle_alpha   90.00
_cell.angle_beta   90.00
_cell.angle_gamma   90.00
#
_symmetry.space_group_name_H-M   'P 1'
#
loop_
_entity.id
_entity.type
_entity.pdbx_description
1 polymer ?
#
loop_
_entity_poly.entity_id
_entity_poly.type
_entity_poly.pdbx_seq_one_letter_code
_entity_poly.pdbx_strand_id
1 'polypeptide(L)'
;MISERNKSKVQIFLLLVVFVLFIMLANNIFKGFRFDLTENKLYTLGDGTLNIINDLQDDVTLNYYFSDSLTQDDTYLRAYAKRIKELLEEYELRSKGKIKLNIIDPVPFSDEEDDAMKFGLQGVPSKTKEEKIFFGLVAANRYDSYKIIKFFNPGKEAVIEYEITKVLYSLLDMKKPRIGVMSSLPMFGGYNFTKNEPTPEWA
;
A
#
# COMPACT_ATOMS: atom_id res chain seq x y z
N MET A 1 17.64 -22.42 -56.84
CA MET A 1 16.49 -21.60 -57.28
C MET A 1 15.35 -21.88 -56.33
N ILE A 2 15.06 -20.97 -55.37
CA ILE A 2 13.99 -21.15 -54.37
C ILE A 2 12.68 -20.87 -55.10
N SER A 3 11.77 -21.85 -55.12
CA SER A 3 10.45 -21.73 -55.77
C SER A 3 9.70 -20.51 -55.21
N GLU A 4 9.01 -19.74 -56.06
CA GLU A 4 8.21 -18.55 -55.69
C GLU A 4 7.27 -18.84 -54.50
N ARG A 5 6.73 -20.05 -54.43
CA ARG A 5 5.88 -20.53 -53.33
C ARG A 5 6.62 -20.62 -51.98
N ASN A 6 7.92 -20.87 -51.98
CA ASN A 6 8.74 -20.91 -50.77
C ASN A 6 9.15 -19.49 -50.32
N LYS A 7 9.31 -18.54 -51.25
CA LYS A 7 9.58 -17.13 -50.94
C LYS A 7 8.42 -16.53 -50.18
N SER A 8 7.17 -16.77 -50.62
CA SER A 8 5.97 -16.28 -49.93
C SER A 8 5.84 -16.84 -48.50
N LYS A 9 6.16 -18.12 -48.28
CA LYS A 9 6.15 -18.73 -46.92
C LYS A 9 7.22 -18.13 -46.03
N VAL A 10 8.42 -17.87 -46.53
CA VAL A 10 9.49 -17.21 -45.78
C VAL A 10 9.11 -15.77 -45.43
N GLN A 11 8.49 -15.03 -46.38
CA GLN A 11 8.01 -13.66 -46.12
C GLN A 11 6.94 -13.63 -45.03
N ILE A 12 5.96 -14.54 -45.08
CA ILE A 12 4.91 -14.64 -44.03
C ILE A 12 5.53 -14.98 -42.68
N PHE A 13 6.47 -15.91 -42.63
CA PHE A 13 7.16 -16.27 -41.38
C PHE A 13 7.94 -15.09 -40.81
N LEU A 14 8.68 -14.35 -41.66
CA LEU A 14 9.44 -13.17 -41.24
C LEU A 14 8.52 -12.07 -40.73
N LEU A 15 7.37 -11.84 -41.37
CA LEU A 15 6.38 -10.89 -40.93
C LEU A 15 5.78 -11.26 -39.54
N LEU A 16 5.55 -12.55 -39.34
CA LEU A 16 5.06 -13.07 -38.06
C LEU A 16 6.09 -12.87 -36.94
N VAL A 17 7.36 -13.13 -37.23
CA VAL A 17 8.45 -12.88 -36.26
C VAL A 17 8.57 -11.39 -35.90
N VAL A 18 8.51 -10.50 -36.90
CA VAL A 18 8.53 -9.04 -36.68
C VAL A 18 7.32 -8.60 -35.86
N PHE A 19 6.14 -9.15 -36.11
CA PHE A 19 4.93 -8.85 -35.38
C PHE A 19 5.03 -9.28 -33.91
N VAL A 20 5.57 -10.47 -33.64
CA VAL A 20 5.80 -10.94 -32.24
C VAL A 20 6.82 -10.06 -31.52
N LEU A 21 7.91 -9.69 -32.19
CA LEU A 21 8.92 -8.78 -31.63
C LEU A 21 8.31 -7.40 -31.36
N PHE A 22 7.46 -6.90 -32.25
CA PHE A 22 6.74 -5.63 -32.06
C PHE A 22 5.81 -5.68 -30.83
N ILE A 23 5.05 -6.78 -30.64
CA ILE A 23 4.20 -6.96 -29.46
C ILE A 23 5.05 -7.01 -28.17
N MET A 24 6.17 -7.74 -28.19
CA MET A 24 7.07 -7.80 -27.03
C MET A 24 7.65 -6.42 -26.69
N LEU A 25 8.07 -5.68 -27.70
CA LEU A 25 8.61 -4.33 -27.54
C LEU A 25 7.52 -3.36 -27.05
N ALA A 26 6.34 -3.40 -27.65
CA ALA A 26 5.19 -2.61 -27.27
C ALA A 26 4.80 -2.88 -25.82
N ASN A 27 4.66 -4.13 -25.40
CA ASN A 27 4.37 -4.49 -24.01
C ASN A 27 5.42 -3.95 -23.03
N ASN A 28 6.69 -3.90 -23.43
CA ASN A 28 7.73 -3.40 -22.54
C ASN A 28 7.72 -1.87 -22.45
N ILE A 29 7.45 -1.18 -23.55
CA ILE A 29 7.39 0.29 -23.62
C ILE A 29 6.10 0.80 -22.97
N PHE A 30 4.95 0.12 -23.19
CA PHE A 30 3.66 0.56 -22.70
C PHE A 30 3.34 0.12 -21.26
N LYS A 31 4.17 -0.67 -20.60
CA LYS A 31 4.00 -1.06 -19.19
C LYS A 31 3.92 0.13 -18.22
N GLY A 32 4.43 1.31 -18.61
CA GLY A 32 4.38 2.53 -17.81
C GLY A 32 3.39 3.59 -18.31
N PHE A 33 2.76 3.39 -19.47
CA PHE A 33 1.80 4.34 -20.03
C PHE A 33 0.37 3.93 -19.66
N ARG A 34 -0.09 4.36 -18.48
CA ARG A 34 -1.52 4.33 -18.13
C ARG A 34 -2.09 5.72 -18.42
N PHE A 35 -2.97 5.82 -19.41
CA PHE A 35 -3.77 7.01 -19.61
C PHE A 35 -4.98 6.94 -18.68
N ASP A 36 -4.96 7.76 -17.64
CA ASP A 36 -6.11 7.92 -16.76
C ASP A 36 -7.16 8.79 -17.47
N LEU A 37 -8.19 8.13 -17.99
CA LEU A 37 -9.33 8.77 -18.66
C LEU A 37 -10.49 9.05 -17.69
N THR A 38 -10.27 8.86 -16.38
CA THR A 38 -11.30 9.14 -15.37
C THR A 38 -11.42 10.65 -15.14
N GLU A 39 -12.64 11.14 -14.94
CA GLU A 39 -12.96 12.55 -14.73
C GLU A 39 -12.19 13.16 -13.55
N ASN A 40 -11.83 12.36 -12.54
CA ASN A 40 -11.13 12.78 -11.32
C ASN A 40 -9.67 12.31 -11.24
N LYS A 41 -9.08 11.78 -12.32
CA LYS A 41 -7.70 11.24 -12.32
C LYS A 41 -7.43 10.28 -11.15
N LEU A 42 -8.37 9.39 -10.87
CA LEU A 42 -8.39 8.49 -9.71
C LEU A 42 -7.18 7.53 -9.66
N TYR A 43 -6.45 7.39 -10.75
CA TYR A 43 -5.28 6.53 -10.90
C TYR A 43 -3.98 7.33 -11.11
N THR A 44 -4.01 8.65 -10.92
CA THR A 44 -2.84 9.51 -11.07
C THR A 44 -2.48 10.11 -9.71
N LEU A 45 -1.27 9.81 -9.23
CA LEU A 45 -0.78 10.35 -7.97
C LEU A 45 -0.54 11.87 -8.08
N GLY A 46 -0.92 12.59 -7.05
CA GLY A 46 -0.65 14.03 -6.95
C GLY A 46 0.84 14.34 -6.82
N ASP A 47 1.24 15.56 -7.19
CA ASP A 47 2.64 15.99 -7.15
C ASP A 47 3.26 15.87 -5.75
N GLY A 48 2.48 16.16 -4.69
CA GLY A 48 2.92 16.00 -3.31
C GLY A 48 3.28 14.55 -2.98
N THR A 49 2.47 13.60 -3.43
CA THR A 49 2.71 12.17 -3.26
C THR A 49 3.96 11.73 -4.03
N LEU A 50 4.11 12.19 -5.28
CA LEU A 50 5.30 11.89 -6.10
C LEU A 50 6.58 12.41 -5.48
N ASN A 51 6.56 13.61 -4.89
CA ASN A 51 7.70 14.15 -4.17
C ASN A 51 8.08 13.27 -2.97
N ILE A 52 7.11 12.84 -2.17
CA ILE A 52 7.35 11.95 -1.02
C ILE A 52 7.91 10.59 -1.48
N ILE A 53 7.38 10.01 -2.56
CA ILE A 53 7.90 8.76 -3.12
C ILE A 53 9.35 8.92 -3.60
N ASN A 54 9.68 10.04 -4.25
CA ASN A 54 11.04 10.31 -4.73
C ASN A 54 12.03 10.56 -3.57
N ASP A 55 11.56 11.11 -2.46
CA ASP A 55 12.37 11.40 -1.26
C ASP A 55 12.59 10.15 -0.38
N LEU A 56 11.97 9.01 -0.69
CA LEU A 56 12.23 7.75 0.02
C LEU A 56 13.74 7.43 -0.02
N GLN A 57 14.35 7.28 1.15
CA GLN A 57 15.76 6.90 1.27
C GLN A 57 15.93 5.38 1.36
N ASP A 58 14.99 4.73 2.05
CA ASP A 58 15.00 3.30 2.33
C ASP A 58 13.86 2.59 1.59
N ASP A 59 14.02 1.28 1.40
CA ASP A 59 13.00 0.44 0.82
C ASP A 59 11.82 0.29 1.80
N VAL A 60 10.61 0.35 1.25
CA VAL A 60 9.36 0.20 1.99
C VAL A 60 8.57 -0.96 1.42
N THR A 61 8.07 -1.83 2.28
CA THR A 61 7.15 -2.90 1.90
C THR A 61 5.72 -2.50 2.28
N LEU A 62 4.82 -2.51 1.31
CA LEU A 62 3.40 -2.31 1.49
C LEU A 62 2.70 -3.68 1.48
N ASN A 63 2.23 -4.12 2.62
CA ASN A 63 1.42 -5.33 2.73
C ASN A 63 -0.05 -4.92 2.74
N TYR A 64 -0.72 -5.15 1.63
CA TYR A 64 -2.13 -4.86 1.43
C TYR A 64 -2.94 -6.11 1.77
N TYR A 65 -3.74 -6.02 2.81
CA TYR A 65 -4.62 -7.08 3.29
C TYR A 65 -6.04 -6.83 2.82
N PHE A 66 -6.59 -7.77 2.09
CA PHE A 66 -7.99 -7.76 1.69
C PHE A 66 -8.54 -9.18 1.61
N SER A 67 -9.55 -9.50 2.42
CA SER A 67 -10.22 -10.81 2.45
C SER A 67 -11.11 -10.98 1.20
N ASP A 68 -10.48 -11.17 0.02
CA ASP A 68 -11.19 -11.31 -1.26
C ASP A 68 -12.07 -12.57 -1.29
N SER A 69 -11.55 -13.67 -0.76
CA SER A 69 -12.27 -14.96 -0.68
C SER A 69 -13.56 -14.89 0.13
N LEU A 70 -13.65 -13.98 1.11
CA LEU A 70 -14.82 -13.81 1.98
C LEU A 70 -15.81 -12.77 1.45
N THR A 71 -15.43 -11.97 0.47
CA THR A 71 -16.21 -10.81 -0.02
C THR A 71 -16.78 -11.02 -1.42
N GLN A 72 -16.87 -12.26 -1.90
CA GLN A 72 -17.32 -12.56 -3.26
C GLN A 72 -18.73 -12.03 -3.58
N ASP A 73 -19.59 -11.93 -2.57
CA ASP A 73 -20.96 -11.45 -2.69
C ASP A 73 -21.08 -9.92 -2.52
N ASP A 74 -20.02 -9.21 -2.06
CA ASP A 74 -20.03 -7.76 -1.88
C ASP A 74 -19.31 -7.05 -3.03
N THR A 75 -20.03 -6.89 -4.14
CA THR A 75 -19.52 -6.24 -5.37
C THR A 75 -19.02 -4.82 -5.11
N TYR A 76 -19.65 -4.09 -4.19
CA TYR A 76 -19.24 -2.70 -3.88
C TYR A 76 -17.90 -2.68 -3.15
N LEU A 77 -17.73 -3.51 -2.12
CA LEU A 77 -16.48 -3.57 -1.37
C LEU A 77 -15.33 -4.06 -2.27
N ARG A 78 -15.58 -5.05 -3.12
CA ARG A 78 -14.59 -5.56 -4.09
C ARG A 78 -14.18 -4.51 -5.11
N ALA A 79 -15.13 -3.73 -5.63
CA ALA A 79 -14.82 -2.64 -6.57
C ALA A 79 -13.94 -1.58 -5.90
N TYR A 80 -14.21 -1.24 -4.65
CA TYR A 80 -13.40 -0.31 -3.87
C TYR A 80 -12.01 -0.89 -3.55
N ALA A 81 -11.94 -2.16 -3.14
CA ALA A 81 -10.67 -2.86 -2.89
C ALA A 81 -9.79 -2.91 -4.14
N LYS A 82 -10.39 -3.18 -5.30
CA LYS A 82 -9.69 -3.14 -6.58
C LYS A 82 -9.09 -1.76 -6.86
N ARG A 83 -9.83 -0.68 -6.61
CA ARG A 83 -9.31 0.69 -6.78
C ARG A 83 -8.13 0.99 -5.86
N ILE A 84 -8.21 0.58 -4.59
CA ILE A 84 -7.07 0.75 -3.66
C ILE A 84 -5.87 -0.05 -4.13
N LYS A 85 -6.07 -1.28 -4.56
CA LYS A 85 -5.00 -2.10 -5.12
C LYS A 85 -4.32 -1.41 -6.31
N GLU A 86 -5.11 -0.92 -7.28
CA GLU A 86 -4.59 -0.22 -8.46
C GLU A 86 -3.84 1.07 -8.07
N LEU A 87 -4.31 1.79 -7.07
CA LEU A 87 -3.61 2.95 -6.52
C LEU A 87 -2.27 2.54 -5.89
N LEU A 88 -2.21 1.48 -5.08
CA LEU A 88 -0.98 0.97 -4.47
C LEU A 88 0.02 0.45 -5.52
N GLU A 89 -0.47 -0.17 -6.60
CA GLU A 89 0.36 -0.56 -7.75
C GLU A 89 1.00 0.67 -8.42
N GLU A 90 0.31 1.81 -8.45
CA GLU A 90 0.88 3.05 -8.98
C GLU A 90 1.97 3.61 -8.06
N TYR A 91 1.83 3.51 -6.72
CA TYR A 91 2.92 3.82 -5.78
C TYR A 91 4.15 2.95 -6.02
N GLU A 92 3.97 1.65 -6.18
CA GLU A 92 5.06 0.71 -6.49
C GLU A 92 5.76 1.10 -7.80
N LEU A 93 4.98 1.33 -8.87
CA LEU A 93 5.49 1.68 -10.19
C LEU A 93 6.31 2.99 -10.17
N ARG A 94 5.80 4.03 -9.49
CA ARG A 94 6.46 5.34 -9.42
C ARG A 94 7.66 5.38 -8.49
N SER A 95 7.78 4.41 -7.59
CA SER A 95 8.87 4.37 -6.61
C SER A 95 10.23 3.97 -7.18
N LYS A 96 10.31 3.55 -8.45
CA LYS A 96 11.55 3.08 -9.08
C LYS A 96 12.19 1.90 -8.33
N GLY A 97 11.35 1.04 -7.74
CA GLY A 97 11.78 -0.15 -7.00
C GLY A 97 11.99 0.05 -5.50
N LYS A 98 11.76 1.26 -4.95
CA LYS A 98 11.86 1.51 -3.51
C LYS A 98 10.63 1.07 -2.72
N ILE A 99 9.50 0.92 -3.37
CA ILE A 99 8.28 0.36 -2.77
C ILE A 99 8.03 -1.01 -3.38
N LYS A 100 7.78 -2.00 -2.52
CA LYS A 100 7.35 -3.35 -2.89
C LYS A 100 5.95 -3.58 -2.36
N LEU A 101 5.01 -3.95 -3.23
CA LEU A 101 3.64 -4.27 -2.88
C LEU A 101 3.45 -5.78 -2.75
N ASN A 102 2.94 -6.22 -1.61
CA ASN A 102 2.45 -7.58 -1.39
C ASN A 102 0.93 -7.54 -1.21
N ILE A 103 0.22 -8.40 -1.92
CA ILE A 103 -1.23 -8.54 -1.84
C ILE A 103 -1.50 -9.82 -1.06
N ILE A 104 -2.26 -9.71 0.03
CA ILE A 104 -2.49 -10.76 0.99
C ILE A 104 -4.00 -10.92 1.16
N ASP A 105 -4.49 -12.17 1.04
CA ASP A 105 -5.89 -12.53 1.26
C ASP A 105 -6.01 -13.30 2.58
N PRO A 106 -6.34 -12.65 3.71
CA PRO A 106 -6.52 -13.32 4.99
C PRO A 106 -7.76 -14.22 4.92
N VAL A 107 -7.51 -15.53 5.00
CA VAL A 107 -8.55 -16.54 5.09
C VAL A 107 -8.70 -16.96 6.56
N PRO A 108 -9.90 -17.29 7.06
CA PRO A 108 -10.11 -17.72 8.45
C PRO A 108 -9.17 -18.86 8.85
N PHE A 109 -8.56 -18.72 10.01
CA PHE A 109 -7.60 -19.68 10.61
C PHE A 109 -6.29 -19.83 9.80
N SER A 110 -5.91 -18.87 8.98
CA SER A 110 -4.65 -18.86 8.26
C SER A 110 -3.60 -18.01 8.98
N ASP A 111 -2.33 -18.23 8.62
CA ASP A 111 -1.20 -17.43 9.13
C ASP A 111 -1.34 -15.95 8.72
N GLU A 112 -1.97 -15.66 7.57
CA GLU A 112 -2.23 -14.31 7.08
C GLU A 112 -3.26 -13.57 7.95
N GLU A 113 -4.26 -14.27 8.48
CA GLU A 113 -5.21 -13.71 9.44
C GLU A 113 -4.52 -13.39 10.77
N ASP A 114 -3.70 -14.31 11.27
CA ASP A 114 -2.94 -14.10 12.49
C ASP A 114 -1.97 -12.93 12.36
N ASP A 115 -1.28 -12.81 11.23
CA ASP A 115 -0.41 -11.67 10.94
C ASP A 115 -1.20 -10.36 10.85
N ALA A 116 -2.36 -10.34 10.20
CA ALA A 116 -3.23 -9.17 10.15
C ALA A 116 -3.63 -8.70 11.57
N MET A 117 -4.00 -9.63 12.44
CA MET A 117 -4.35 -9.33 13.84
C MET A 117 -3.13 -8.88 14.64
N LYS A 118 -1.97 -9.49 14.46
CA LYS A 118 -0.72 -9.15 15.14
C LYS A 118 -0.25 -7.73 14.80
N PHE A 119 -0.39 -7.29 13.54
CA PHE A 119 -0.13 -5.91 13.15
C PHE A 119 -1.18 -4.91 13.65
N GLY A 120 -2.31 -5.38 14.17
CA GLY A 120 -3.39 -4.56 14.71
C GLY A 120 -4.37 -4.04 13.66
N LEU A 121 -4.51 -4.76 12.53
CA LEU A 121 -5.57 -4.49 11.57
C LEU A 121 -6.95 -4.79 12.19
N GLN A 122 -7.94 -4.03 11.76
CA GLN A 122 -9.31 -4.18 12.27
C GLN A 122 -10.09 -5.17 11.42
N GLY A 123 -10.40 -6.34 11.97
CA GLY A 123 -11.37 -7.26 11.38
C GLY A 123 -12.80 -6.76 11.59
N VAL A 124 -13.56 -6.64 10.50
CA VAL A 124 -14.97 -6.24 10.51
C VAL A 124 -15.84 -7.47 10.26
N PRO A 125 -16.92 -7.70 11.03
CA PRO A 125 -17.80 -8.84 10.80
C PRO A 125 -18.36 -8.84 9.37
N SER A 126 -18.33 -9.99 8.71
CA SER A 126 -19.00 -10.18 7.42
C SER A 126 -20.51 -10.04 7.58
N LYS A 127 -21.19 -9.51 6.55
CA LYS A 127 -22.67 -9.41 6.54
C LYS A 127 -23.35 -10.77 6.39
N THR A 128 -22.66 -11.74 5.83
CA THR A 128 -23.22 -13.03 5.41
C THR A 128 -22.66 -14.21 6.19
N LYS A 129 -21.53 -14.02 6.89
CA LYS A 129 -20.81 -15.07 7.62
C LYS A 129 -20.35 -14.56 8.98
N GLU A 130 -20.13 -15.45 9.94
CA GLU A 130 -19.58 -15.10 11.27
C GLU A 130 -18.08 -14.77 11.23
N GLU A 131 -17.48 -14.71 10.04
CA GLU A 131 -16.07 -14.50 9.81
C GLU A 131 -15.73 -13.01 9.77
N LYS A 132 -14.47 -12.66 10.05
CA LYS A 132 -13.98 -11.29 10.01
C LYS A 132 -13.36 -10.98 8.64
N ILE A 133 -13.73 -9.85 8.08
CA ILE A 133 -13.13 -9.30 6.86
C ILE A 133 -12.05 -8.33 7.28
N PHE A 134 -10.84 -8.54 6.79
CA PHE A 134 -9.73 -7.60 6.90
C PHE A 134 -9.62 -6.78 5.62
N PHE A 135 -9.43 -5.49 5.76
CA PHE A 135 -9.25 -4.58 4.64
C PHE A 135 -8.38 -3.40 5.07
N GLY A 136 -7.07 -3.58 5.01
CA GLY A 136 -6.13 -2.62 5.54
C GLY A 136 -4.77 -2.64 4.88
N LEU A 137 -3.86 -1.83 5.39
CA LEU A 137 -2.50 -1.69 4.88
C LEU A 137 -1.51 -1.69 6.05
N VAL A 138 -0.43 -2.45 5.89
CA VAL A 138 0.75 -2.38 6.75
C VAL A 138 1.91 -1.92 5.88
N ALA A 139 2.43 -0.74 6.15
CA ALA A 139 3.65 -0.24 5.51
C ALA A 139 4.81 -0.44 6.49
N ALA A 140 5.86 -1.13 6.07
CA ALA A 140 7.02 -1.42 6.88
C ALA A 140 8.30 -1.01 6.15
N ASN A 141 9.28 -0.49 6.91
CA ASN A 141 10.61 -0.25 6.38
C ASN A 141 11.57 -1.38 6.77
N ARG A 142 12.80 -1.35 6.28
CA ARG A 142 13.83 -2.36 6.56
C ARG A 142 14.30 -2.41 8.03
N TYR A 143 13.87 -1.47 8.88
CA TYR A 143 14.23 -1.40 10.31
C TYR A 143 13.11 -1.91 11.22
N ASP A 144 12.20 -2.71 10.70
CA ASP A 144 11.03 -3.26 11.39
C ASP A 144 10.09 -2.18 11.98
N SER A 145 10.28 -0.92 11.57
CA SER A 145 9.31 0.12 11.88
C SER A 145 8.15 0.03 10.91
N TYR A 146 6.93 0.00 11.43
CA TYR A 146 5.74 -0.09 10.60
C TYR A 146 4.68 0.93 10.99
N LYS A 147 3.83 1.25 10.04
CA LYS A 147 2.63 2.06 10.18
C LYS A 147 1.48 1.35 9.50
N ILE A 148 0.26 1.57 10.02
CA ILE A 148 -0.90 0.83 9.55
C ILE A 148 -2.05 1.76 9.18
N ILE A 149 -2.83 1.34 8.19
CA ILE A 149 -4.22 1.75 8.00
C ILE A 149 -5.07 0.58 8.46
N LYS A 150 -5.73 0.72 9.61
CA LYS A 150 -6.43 -0.39 10.28
C LYS A 150 -7.56 -0.97 9.44
N PHE A 151 -8.26 -0.10 8.71
CA PHE A 151 -9.36 -0.47 7.83
C PHE A 151 -9.59 0.63 6.80
N PHE A 152 -9.71 0.25 5.52
CA PHE A 152 -10.06 1.16 4.44
C PHE A 152 -11.57 1.38 4.40
N ASN A 153 -12.01 2.54 4.86
CA ASN A 153 -13.43 2.89 4.89
C ASN A 153 -13.87 3.42 3.52
N PRO A 154 -14.85 2.79 2.84
CA PRO A 154 -15.35 3.25 1.55
C PRO A 154 -15.90 4.69 1.56
N GLY A 155 -16.38 5.17 2.71
CA GLY A 155 -16.84 6.56 2.86
C GLY A 155 -15.73 7.61 2.84
N LYS A 156 -14.46 7.20 2.86
CA LYS A 156 -13.29 8.09 2.84
C LYS A 156 -12.48 8.03 1.55
N GLU A 157 -13.07 7.56 0.48
CA GLU A 157 -12.39 7.36 -0.80
C GLU A 157 -11.65 8.61 -1.31
N ALA A 158 -12.24 9.79 -1.15
CA ALA A 158 -11.66 11.06 -1.60
C ALA A 158 -10.32 11.44 -0.94
N VAL A 159 -10.00 10.85 0.22
CA VAL A 159 -8.78 11.16 0.98
C VAL A 159 -7.83 9.99 1.09
N ILE A 160 -8.07 8.90 0.35
CA ILE A 160 -7.32 7.66 0.46
C ILE A 160 -5.84 7.83 0.07
N GLU A 161 -5.57 8.57 -0.98
CA GLU A 161 -4.20 8.90 -1.41
C GLU A 161 -3.46 9.62 -0.28
N TYR A 162 -4.09 10.60 0.34
CA TYR A 162 -3.52 11.31 1.48
C TYR A 162 -3.23 10.38 2.67
N GLU A 163 -4.15 9.46 3.01
CA GLU A 163 -3.95 8.53 4.12
C GLU A 163 -2.76 7.58 3.85
N ILE A 164 -2.64 7.05 2.63
CA ILE A 164 -1.51 6.20 2.22
C ILE A 164 -0.19 7.01 2.24
N THR A 165 -0.19 8.20 1.65
CA THR A 165 0.99 9.08 1.60
C THR A 165 1.44 9.49 2.99
N LYS A 166 0.50 9.79 3.90
CA LYS A 166 0.79 10.10 5.31
C LYS A 166 1.47 8.92 6.03
N VAL A 167 1.03 7.70 5.76
CA VAL A 167 1.67 6.48 6.30
C VAL A 167 3.10 6.37 5.80
N LEU A 168 3.34 6.54 4.49
CA LEU A 168 4.68 6.55 3.90
C LEU A 168 5.56 7.65 4.50
N TYR A 169 5.06 8.88 4.55
CA TYR A 169 5.79 10.02 5.12
C TYR A 169 6.19 9.77 6.59
N SER A 170 5.30 9.16 7.37
CA SER A 170 5.60 8.84 8.77
C SER A 170 6.64 7.74 8.97
N LEU A 171 6.97 6.97 7.93
CA LEU A 171 8.10 6.03 7.91
C LEU A 171 9.41 6.71 7.52
N LEU A 172 9.36 7.83 6.78
CA LEU A 172 10.53 8.63 6.43
C LEU A 172 11.04 9.45 7.60
N ASP A 173 10.13 9.95 8.44
CA ASP A 173 10.46 10.85 9.55
C ASP A 173 11.02 10.07 10.75
N MET A 174 12.24 9.61 10.62
CA MET A 174 12.99 8.90 11.65
C MET A 174 13.52 9.83 12.75
N LYS A 175 13.52 11.13 12.53
CA LYS A 175 13.94 12.12 13.53
C LYS A 175 12.71 12.63 14.27
N LYS A 176 12.21 11.82 15.22
CA LYS A 176 11.21 12.34 16.17
C LYS A 176 11.76 13.61 16.81
N PRO A 177 11.08 14.76 16.73
CA PRO A 177 11.52 15.97 17.40
C PRO A 177 11.64 15.70 18.89
N ARG A 178 12.80 15.99 19.46
CA ARG A 178 13.00 15.91 20.91
C ARG A 178 12.44 17.18 21.51
N ILE A 179 11.34 17.06 22.23
CA ILE A 179 10.76 18.17 22.98
C ILE A 179 11.42 18.16 24.35
N GLY A 180 12.25 19.16 24.63
CA GLY A 180 12.78 19.39 25.98
C GLY A 180 11.77 20.23 26.78
N VAL A 181 11.30 19.71 27.88
CA VAL A 181 10.47 20.47 28.83
C VAL A 181 11.35 20.89 30.01
N MET A 182 11.53 22.20 30.18
CA MET A 182 12.16 22.77 31.37
C MET A 182 11.07 23.31 32.26
N SER A 183 10.97 22.75 33.48
CA SER A 183 9.99 23.20 34.47
C SER A 183 10.61 23.21 35.87
N SER A 184 10.29 24.24 36.65
CA SER A 184 10.61 24.28 38.08
C SER A 184 9.64 23.43 38.91
N LEU A 185 8.57 22.94 38.29
CA LEU A 185 7.59 22.05 38.90
C LEU A 185 8.00 20.59 38.70
N PRO A 186 7.76 19.69 39.64
CA PRO A 186 8.00 18.26 39.45
C PRO A 186 7.01 17.71 38.41
N MET A 187 7.49 17.58 37.15
CA MET A 187 6.68 17.09 36.02
C MET A 187 6.56 15.58 36.01
N PHE A 188 7.50 14.90 36.62
CA PHE A 188 7.49 13.44 36.78
C PHE A 188 7.08 13.10 38.21
N GLY A 189 6.19 12.15 38.35
CA GLY A 189 5.79 11.66 39.66
C GLY A 189 7.02 11.38 40.54
N GLY A 190 6.95 11.80 41.77
CA GLY A 190 8.01 11.61 42.75
C GLY A 190 7.42 11.11 44.06
N TYR A 191 8.25 11.04 45.10
CA TYR A 191 7.80 10.70 46.42
C TYR A 191 8.07 11.85 47.40
N ASN A 192 7.01 12.36 48.07
CA ASN A 192 7.14 13.38 49.07
C ASN A 192 7.48 12.72 50.42
N PHE A 193 8.74 12.72 50.80
CA PHE A 193 9.21 12.10 52.04
C PHE A 193 8.70 12.79 53.30
N THR A 194 8.28 14.08 53.20
CA THR A 194 7.75 14.82 54.36
C THR A 194 6.33 14.41 54.68
N LYS A 195 5.55 14.11 53.64
CA LYS A 195 4.13 13.69 53.79
C LYS A 195 3.96 12.17 53.65
N ASN A 196 5.02 11.46 53.31
CA ASN A 196 5.04 10.02 53.10
C ASN A 196 4.01 9.55 52.05
N GLU A 197 3.88 10.30 50.93
CA GLU A 197 2.92 10.02 49.86
C GLU A 197 3.55 10.26 48.48
N PRO A 198 3.13 9.51 47.47
CA PRO A 198 3.56 9.76 46.10
C PRO A 198 2.98 11.09 45.58
N THR A 199 3.80 11.86 44.85
CA THR A 199 3.32 13.03 44.12
C THR A 199 2.79 12.59 42.76
N PRO A 200 1.60 13.11 42.34
CA PRO A 200 1.00 12.73 41.06
C PRO A 200 1.88 13.15 39.88
N GLU A 201 1.88 12.31 38.83
CA GLU A 201 2.38 12.69 37.51
C GLU A 201 1.38 13.66 36.89
N TRP A 202 1.90 14.73 36.28
CA TRP A 202 1.11 15.59 35.42
C TRP A 202 1.18 15.01 34.01
N ALA A 203 0.15 14.24 33.60
CA ALA A 203 -0.01 13.70 32.26
C ALA A 203 -0.78 14.69 31.38
#